data_eec22bbba67fa8194ba8da54bfd2a537
#
_entry.id   eec22bbba67fa8194ba8da54bfd2a537
#
_cell.length_a   1.000
_cell.length_b   1.000
_cell.length_c   1.000
_cell.angle_alpha   90.00
_cell.angle_beta   90.00
_cell.angle_gamma   90.00
#
_symmetry.space_group_name_H-M   'P 1'
#
loop_
_entity.id
_entity.type
_entity.pdbx_description
1 polymer ?
#
loop_
_entity_poly.entity_id
_entity_poly.type
_entity_poly.pdbx_seq_one_letter_code
_entity_poly.pdbx_strand_id
1 'polypeptide(L)'
;MEEEKGVRYDAKKLAVEVLRKWQALIVITLLVAVIFCVVSITGSAAVTYEAKEGFSITYPEIDYPTDGSGDTNAGEILNLKLAEQQRAVARAVDTLNNTVYINVYNALENTDGTYKMDGLKSGIKLELGNSNTTLTVTVSAESARDAVFMLDNIEQQVMAAIGSGETEGFSVQLTYKNAEEDLNAMYAVDNGGALSVIISVVEGLVIGFVVAVVVLLIWSAVFMRVTYESDVTMQTKYPVLATVYEGENNMGEAVIKSAMVRGGNDGVTYVMGVTKSAADIAGAWAEREKQSRDALYVDFDDESGEGIARILEGEDAENVVKDGKLGAGAGLDIYGKREQIAALFGKLREKYSRVIVSGYSGADVRSELLSAFAGDTALVVDEGYSIKKLIALEEKYETEGRKVEGVVLRKKNARKKSK
;
A
#
# COMPACT_ATOMS: atom_id res chain seq x y z
N MET A 1 -14.91 30.06 13.70
CA MET A 1 -14.14 28.98 13.03
C MET A 1 -13.98 27.92 14.10
N GLU A 2 -14.92 26.96 14.13
CA GLU A 2 -14.83 25.82 15.04
C GLU A 2 -13.65 24.94 14.56
N GLU A 3 -12.68 24.74 15.43
CA GLU A 3 -11.62 23.77 15.18
C GLU A 3 -12.27 22.38 15.17
N GLU A 4 -12.36 21.76 14.00
CA GLU A 4 -12.72 20.35 13.86
C GLU A 4 -11.80 19.54 14.78
N LYS A 5 -12.37 18.89 15.80
CA LYS A 5 -11.59 18.01 16.70
C LYS A 5 -11.00 16.86 15.91
N GLY A 6 -9.79 17.01 15.46
CA GLY A 6 -9.08 15.96 14.74
C GLY A 6 -8.82 14.73 15.61
N VAL A 7 -8.84 13.55 15.01
CA VAL A 7 -8.48 12.29 15.69
C VAL A 7 -7.05 12.38 16.23
N ARG A 8 -6.86 12.17 17.53
CA ARG A 8 -5.53 12.15 18.16
C ARG A 8 -4.86 10.80 17.92
N TYR A 9 -3.67 10.83 17.32
CA TYR A 9 -2.91 9.63 17.01
C TYR A 9 -1.84 9.37 18.06
N ASP A 10 -1.86 8.19 18.69
CA ASP A 10 -0.78 7.70 19.51
C ASP A 10 0.13 6.80 18.64
N ALA A 11 1.40 7.21 18.50
CA ALA A 11 2.38 6.48 17.71
C ALA A 11 2.59 5.04 18.18
N LYS A 12 2.56 4.80 19.51
CA LYS A 12 2.67 3.44 20.07
C LYS A 12 1.50 2.57 19.67
N LYS A 13 0.28 3.12 19.71
CA LYS A 13 -0.92 2.41 19.31
C LYS A 13 -0.91 2.07 17.82
N LEU A 14 -0.56 3.03 16.96
CA LEU A 14 -0.44 2.79 15.53
C LEU A 14 0.58 1.69 15.24
N ALA A 15 1.74 1.71 15.90
CA ALA A 15 2.76 0.65 15.76
C ALA A 15 2.23 -0.73 16.18
N VAL A 16 1.52 -0.82 17.31
CA VAL A 16 0.91 -2.08 17.78
C VAL A 16 -0.15 -2.58 16.79
N GLU A 17 -0.97 -1.69 16.21
CA GLU A 17 -1.97 -2.09 15.20
C GLU A 17 -1.33 -2.59 13.90
N VAL A 18 -0.25 -1.96 13.44
CA VAL A 18 0.53 -2.43 12.29
C VAL A 18 1.12 -3.81 12.58
N LEU A 19 1.74 -4.01 13.76
CA LEU A 19 2.27 -5.30 14.17
C LEU A 19 1.18 -6.37 14.31
N ARG A 20 -0.01 -6.01 14.77
CA ARG A 20 -1.15 -6.95 14.83
C ARG A 20 -1.58 -7.43 13.44
N LYS A 21 -1.36 -6.62 12.41
CA LYS A 21 -1.65 -6.95 11.01
C LYS A 21 -0.41 -7.49 10.27
N TRP A 22 0.52 -8.13 10.98
CA TRP A 22 1.78 -8.63 10.43
C TRP A 22 1.62 -9.49 9.16
N GLN A 23 0.51 -10.27 9.07
CA GLN A 23 0.21 -11.07 7.88
C GLN A 23 -0.05 -10.16 6.65
N ALA A 24 -0.82 -9.08 6.82
CA ALA A 24 -1.05 -8.11 5.75
C ALA A 24 0.24 -7.36 5.39
N LEU A 25 1.08 -7.03 6.39
CA LEU A 25 2.38 -6.42 6.18
C LEU A 25 3.27 -7.31 5.28
N ILE A 26 3.37 -8.60 5.56
CA ILE A 26 4.15 -9.55 4.74
C ILE A 26 3.57 -9.65 3.33
N VAL A 27 2.25 -9.80 3.18
CA VAL A 27 1.62 -9.94 1.87
C VAL A 27 1.85 -8.70 1.01
N ILE A 28 1.67 -7.49 1.55
CA ILE A 28 1.89 -6.25 0.80
C ILE A 28 3.37 -6.10 0.45
N THR A 29 4.28 -6.39 1.37
CA THR A 29 5.74 -6.33 1.14
C THR A 29 6.14 -7.25 -0.01
N LEU A 30 5.70 -8.50 0.00
CA LEU A 30 6.02 -9.47 -1.05
C LEU A 30 5.41 -9.07 -2.40
N LEU A 31 4.18 -8.58 -2.41
CA LEU A 31 3.52 -8.14 -3.64
C LEU A 31 4.27 -6.97 -4.29
N VAL A 32 4.64 -5.96 -3.51
CA VAL A 32 5.42 -4.81 -4.00
C VAL A 32 6.82 -5.25 -4.47
N ALA A 33 7.47 -6.17 -3.74
CA ALA A 33 8.76 -6.70 -4.12
C ALA A 33 8.71 -7.44 -5.46
N VAL A 34 7.66 -8.26 -5.69
CA VAL A 34 7.46 -8.96 -6.97
C VAL A 34 7.24 -7.96 -8.11
N ILE A 35 6.37 -6.95 -7.91
CA ILE A 35 6.14 -5.90 -8.92
C ILE A 35 7.45 -5.18 -9.23
N PHE A 36 8.22 -4.80 -8.21
CA PHE A 36 9.50 -4.13 -8.38
C PHE A 36 10.50 -4.99 -9.15
N CYS A 37 10.61 -6.28 -8.82
CA CYS A 37 11.46 -7.21 -9.56
C CYS A 37 11.06 -7.35 -11.02
N VAL A 38 9.75 -7.48 -11.30
CA VAL A 38 9.26 -7.55 -12.68
C VAL A 38 9.59 -6.28 -13.44
N VAL A 39 9.35 -5.10 -12.86
CA VAL A 39 9.66 -3.81 -13.48
C VAL A 39 11.17 -3.64 -13.69
N SER A 40 12.00 -4.03 -12.72
CA SER A 40 13.46 -3.98 -12.86
C SER A 40 13.99 -4.90 -13.97
N ILE A 41 13.44 -6.09 -14.08
CA ILE A 41 13.83 -7.05 -15.13
C ILE A 41 13.35 -6.59 -16.50
N THR A 42 12.09 -6.12 -16.62
CA THR A 42 11.53 -5.69 -17.92
C THR A 42 11.98 -4.30 -18.34
N GLY A 43 12.22 -3.39 -17.39
CA GLY A 43 12.71 -2.03 -17.67
C GLY A 43 14.18 -1.96 -18.04
N SER A 44 14.98 -2.99 -17.73
CA SER A 44 16.41 -3.08 -18.08
C SER A 44 16.64 -3.79 -19.43
N ALA A 45 15.63 -4.32 -20.07
CA ALA A 45 15.74 -4.89 -21.41
C ALA A 45 15.83 -3.76 -22.44
N ALA A 46 17.04 -3.20 -22.64
CA ALA A 46 17.31 -2.37 -23.81
C ALA A 46 17.12 -3.25 -25.04
N VAL A 47 16.17 -2.88 -25.90
CA VAL A 47 16.02 -3.53 -27.20
C VAL A 47 17.21 -3.09 -28.04
N THR A 48 18.05 -4.02 -28.44
CA THR A 48 19.16 -3.75 -29.34
C THR A 48 18.98 -4.51 -30.65
N TYR A 49 19.39 -3.91 -31.74
CA TYR A 49 19.44 -4.50 -33.05
C TYR A 49 20.88 -4.75 -33.43
N GLU A 50 21.22 -5.99 -33.72
CA GLU A 50 22.55 -6.35 -34.16
C GLU A 50 22.58 -6.50 -35.68
N ALA A 51 23.39 -5.65 -36.33
CA ALA A 51 23.60 -5.69 -37.75
C ALA A 51 25.05 -6.11 -38.07
N LYS A 52 25.20 -6.86 -39.14
CA LYS A 52 26.52 -7.41 -39.57
C LYS A 52 26.76 -7.11 -41.03
N GLU A 53 28.03 -6.84 -41.34
CA GLU A 53 28.53 -6.81 -42.70
C GLU A 53 29.88 -7.56 -42.74
N GLY A 54 30.18 -8.14 -43.89
CA GLY A 54 31.38 -8.87 -44.11
C GLY A 54 32.11 -8.37 -45.36
N PHE A 55 33.43 -8.35 -45.26
CA PHE A 55 34.32 -7.94 -46.33
C PHE A 55 35.32 -9.06 -46.65
N SER A 56 35.63 -9.18 -47.95
CA SER A 56 36.76 -9.98 -48.41
C SER A 56 37.94 -9.05 -48.78
N ILE A 57 39.11 -9.36 -48.27
CA ILE A 57 40.33 -8.62 -48.48
C ILE A 57 41.23 -9.39 -49.43
N THR A 58 41.53 -8.80 -50.59
CA THR A 58 42.46 -9.42 -51.55
C THR A 58 43.78 -8.68 -51.50
N TYR A 59 44.84 -9.45 -51.34
CA TYR A 59 46.21 -8.97 -51.29
C TYR A 59 46.79 -8.71 -52.68
N PRO A 60 47.63 -7.72 -52.86
CA PRO A 60 48.32 -7.49 -54.12
C PRO A 60 49.25 -8.68 -54.44
N GLU A 61 49.39 -8.97 -55.71
CA GLU A 61 50.26 -10.03 -56.19
C GLU A 61 51.69 -9.73 -55.81
N ILE A 62 52.41 -10.76 -55.30
CA ILE A 62 53.78 -10.62 -54.86
C ILE A 62 54.68 -10.90 -56.10
N ASP A 63 55.29 -9.86 -56.66
CA ASP A 63 56.27 -10.03 -57.71
C ASP A 63 57.51 -10.83 -57.24
N TYR A 64 57.75 -11.90 -57.91
CA TYR A 64 58.93 -12.73 -57.68
C TYR A 64 60.10 -12.19 -58.47
N PRO A 65 61.26 -11.99 -57.86
CA PRO A 65 62.49 -11.78 -58.63
C PRO A 65 62.83 -13.08 -59.35
N THR A 66 62.61 -13.15 -60.64
CA THR A 66 62.94 -14.27 -61.50
C THR A 66 64.37 -14.15 -62.00
N ASP A 67 65.30 -13.93 -61.14
CA ASP A 67 66.70 -14.08 -61.50
C ASP A 67 67.11 -15.54 -61.25
N GLY A 68 67.24 -16.27 -62.34
CA GLY A 68 67.54 -17.66 -62.58
C GLY A 68 68.58 -18.39 -61.69
N SER A 69 68.80 -18.00 -60.49
CA SER A 69 69.50 -18.75 -59.47
C SER A 69 68.47 -19.57 -58.68
N GLY A 70 68.54 -20.90 -58.81
CA GLY A 70 67.66 -21.83 -58.10
C GLY A 70 67.78 -21.73 -56.58
N ASP A 71 67.33 -20.63 -56.03
CA ASP A 71 67.53 -20.32 -54.64
C ASP A 71 66.39 -20.96 -53.82
N THR A 72 66.74 -21.83 -52.91
CA THR A 72 65.91 -22.58 -51.97
C THR A 72 65.15 -21.66 -51.03
N ASN A 73 65.34 -20.32 -51.04
CA ASN A 73 64.75 -19.34 -50.12
C ASN A 73 63.53 -18.65 -50.69
N ALA A 74 63.09 -18.90 -51.92
CA ALA A 74 61.94 -18.22 -52.53
C ALA A 74 60.63 -18.44 -51.71
N GLY A 75 60.46 -19.62 -51.11
CA GLY A 75 59.34 -19.91 -50.26
C GLY A 75 59.32 -19.16 -48.91
N GLU A 76 60.54 -18.96 -48.34
CA GLU A 76 60.61 -18.14 -47.09
C GLU A 76 60.34 -16.66 -47.35
N ILE A 77 60.85 -16.12 -48.45
CA ILE A 77 60.60 -14.73 -48.85
C ILE A 77 59.07 -14.49 -49.10
N LEU A 78 58.45 -15.49 -49.75
CA LEU A 78 56.99 -15.44 -49.95
C LEU A 78 56.23 -15.39 -48.64
N ASN A 79 56.57 -16.29 -47.73
CA ASN A 79 55.93 -16.37 -46.41
C ASN A 79 56.18 -15.09 -45.59
N LEU A 80 57.35 -14.50 -45.66
CA LEU A 80 57.68 -13.22 -45.00
C LEU A 80 56.84 -12.08 -45.57
N LYS A 81 56.79 -11.94 -46.89
CA LYS A 81 55.98 -10.90 -47.54
C LYS A 81 54.47 -11.05 -47.25
N LEU A 82 53.96 -12.29 -47.31
CA LEU A 82 52.60 -12.59 -46.93
C LEU A 82 52.31 -12.23 -45.46
N ALA A 83 53.23 -12.57 -44.56
CA ALA A 83 53.13 -12.23 -43.15
C ALA A 83 53.17 -10.69 -42.92
N GLU A 84 53.99 -9.97 -43.71
CA GLU A 84 54.00 -8.49 -43.69
C GLU A 84 52.69 -7.89 -44.16
N GLN A 85 52.13 -8.39 -45.25
CA GLN A 85 50.82 -7.97 -45.77
C GLN A 85 49.71 -8.23 -44.75
N GLN A 86 49.69 -9.44 -44.13
CA GLN A 86 48.73 -9.76 -43.06
C GLN A 86 48.88 -8.83 -41.84
N ARG A 87 50.11 -8.46 -41.46
CA ARG A 87 50.38 -7.54 -40.35
C ARG A 87 49.94 -6.11 -40.72
N ALA A 88 50.10 -5.69 -41.98
CA ALA A 88 49.62 -4.39 -42.43
C ALA A 88 48.09 -4.27 -42.32
N VAL A 89 47.34 -5.31 -42.74
CA VAL A 89 45.89 -5.36 -42.60
C VAL A 89 45.52 -5.35 -41.12
N ALA A 90 46.18 -6.19 -40.28
CA ALA A 90 45.87 -6.21 -38.87
C ALA A 90 46.07 -4.86 -38.17
N ARG A 91 47.15 -4.13 -38.53
CA ARG A 91 47.39 -2.76 -38.02
C ARG A 91 46.37 -1.75 -38.51
N ALA A 92 45.97 -1.84 -39.78
CA ALA A 92 44.94 -0.96 -40.34
C ALA A 92 43.59 -1.17 -39.63
N VAL A 93 43.18 -2.44 -39.39
CA VAL A 93 41.96 -2.77 -38.68
C VAL A 93 42.04 -2.38 -37.18
N ASP A 94 43.19 -2.56 -36.54
CA ASP A 94 43.35 -2.13 -35.13
C ASP A 94 43.27 -0.60 -35.00
N THR A 95 43.89 0.12 -35.94
CA THR A 95 43.76 1.60 -36.00
C THR A 95 42.30 2.04 -36.22
N LEU A 96 41.61 1.36 -37.14
CA LEU A 96 40.19 1.61 -37.39
C LEU A 96 39.34 1.32 -36.16
N ASN A 97 39.59 0.21 -35.50
CA ASN A 97 38.87 -0.21 -34.27
C ASN A 97 38.94 0.87 -33.16
N ASN A 98 40.05 1.60 -33.12
CA ASN A 98 40.27 2.71 -32.17
C ASN A 98 39.65 4.05 -32.57
N THR A 99 39.24 4.22 -33.84
CA THR A 99 38.78 5.51 -34.38
C THR A 99 37.36 5.45 -34.93
N VAL A 100 36.86 4.29 -35.35
CA VAL A 100 35.59 4.15 -36.07
C VAL A 100 34.41 4.63 -35.25
N TYR A 101 34.36 4.36 -33.95
CA TYR A 101 33.26 4.79 -33.08
C TYR A 101 33.20 6.31 -32.91
N ILE A 102 34.32 7.02 -33.03
CA ILE A 102 34.38 8.50 -32.99
C ILE A 102 33.72 9.06 -34.21
N ASN A 103 34.04 8.50 -35.38
CA ASN A 103 33.47 8.99 -36.66
C ASN A 103 31.98 8.67 -36.76
N VAL A 104 31.56 7.49 -36.28
CA VAL A 104 30.15 7.10 -36.17
C VAL A 104 29.41 8.03 -35.21
N TYR A 105 30.00 8.33 -34.03
CA TYR A 105 29.43 9.26 -33.06
C TYR A 105 29.20 10.63 -33.67
N ASN A 106 30.21 11.17 -34.37
CA ASN A 106 30.08 12.49 -35.02
C ASN A 106 29.02 12.50 -36.13
N ALA A 107 28.84 11.38 -36.83
CA ALA A 107 27.81 11.26 -37.85
C ALA A 107 26.37 11.16 -37.25
N LEU A 108 26.24 10.51 -36.10
CA LEU A 108 24.97 10.36 -35.39
C LEU A 108 24.58 11.60 -34.57
N GLU A 109 25.53 12.37 -34.06
CA GLU A 109 25.28 13.58 -33.23
C GLU A 109 24.49 14.64 -33.99
N ASN A 110 24.55 14.60 -35.32
CA ASN A 110 23.71 15.45 -36.16
C ASN A 110 22.25 15.03 -36.22
N THR A 111 21.88 13.86 -35.67
CA THR A 111 20.52 13.33 -35.79
C THR A 111 19.69 13.44 -34.53
N ASP A 112 20.16 13.11 -33.31
CA ASP A 112 19.29 13.20 -32.14
C ASP A 112 20.00 13.11 -30.75
N GLY A 113 21.34 12.98 -30.68
CA GLY A 113 22.07 12.91 -29.39
C GLY A 113 21.79 11.69 -28.51
N THR A 114 21.23 10.64 -29.09
CA THR A 114 20.76 9.44 -28.37
C THR A 114 21.92 8.54 -27.92
N TYR A 115 23.02 8.52 -28.67
CA TYR A 115 24.13 7.62 -28.45
C TYR A 115 25.26 8.25 -27.64
N LYS A 116 25.71 7.52 -26.60
CA LYS A 116 26.93 7.87 -25.85
C LYS A 116 28.15 7.23 -26.47
N MET A 117 29.29 7.92 -26.46
CA MET A 117 30.56 7.44 -27.05
C MET A 117 31.01 6.09 -26.48
N ASP A 118 30.88 5.87 -25.17
CA ASP A 118 31.23 4.61 -24.53
C ASP A 118 30.32 3.44 -24.97
N GLY A 119 29.03 3.72 -25.23
CA GLY A 119 28.08 2.76 -25.77
C GLY A 119 28.45 2.33 -27.19
N LEU A 120 28.80 3.29 -28.05
CA LEU A 120 29.24 3.00 -29.41
C LEU A 120 30.55 2.20 -29.46
N LYS A 121 31.49 2.55 -28.57
CA LYS A 121 32.77 1.82 -28.46
C LYS A 121 32.57 0.36 -28.08
N SER A 122 31.58 0.05 -27.26
CA SER A 122 31.25 -1.33 -26.87
C SER A 122 30.35 -2.05 -27.89
N GLY A 123 29.54 -1.28 -28.62
CA GLY A 123 28.57 -1.77 -29.61
C GLY A 123 29.11 -2.02 -31.00
N ILE A 124 30.30 -1.47 -31.35
CA ILE A 124 30.95 -1.67 -32.65
C ILE A 124 32.14 -2.61 -32.48
N LYS A 125 32.18 -3.71 -33.26
CA LYS A 125 33.26 -4.70 -33.24
C LYS A 125 33.71 -5.00 -34.66
N LEU A 126 35.01 -4.95 -34.88
CA LEU A 126 35.67 -5.34 -36.11
C LEU A 126 36.53 -6.57 -35.84
N GLU A 127 36.21 -7.67 -36.48
CA GLU A 127 36.90 -8.97 -36.26
C GLU A 127 37.48 -9.47 -37.57
N LEU A 128 38.81 -9.67 -37.57
CA LEU A 128 39.49 -10.32 -38.68
C LEU A 128 39.33 -11.84 -38.58
N GLY A 129 38.96 -12.44 -39.69
CA GLY A 129 38.91 -13.90 -39.81
C GLY A 129 40.30 -14.53 -39.96
N ASN A 130 40.33 -15.85 -40.05
CA ASN A 130 41.55 -16.63 -40.23
C ASN A 130 42.29 -16.14 -41.48
N SER A 131 43.60 -15.96 -41.37
CA SER A 131 44.50 -15.48 -42.43
C SER A 131 44.32 -14.00 -42.82
N ASN A 132 43.55 -13.22 -42.08
CA ASN A 132 43.26 -11.79 -42.30
C ASN A 132 42.72 -11.46 -43.71
N THR A 133 42.05 -12.42 -44.36
CA THR A 133 41.45 -12.26 -45.69
C THR A 133 39.96 -11.89 -45.63
N THR A 134 39.39 -11.94 -44.44
CA THR A 134 38.00 -11.57 -44.18
C THR A 134 37.90 -10.63 -42.99
N LEU A 135 37.03 -9.65 -43.07
CA LEU A 135 36.73 -8.77 -41.98
C LEU A 135 35.22 -8.80 -41.73
N THR A 136 34.80 -9.02 -40.52
CA THR A 136 33.41 -8.94 -40.09
C THR A 136 33.23 -7.73 -39.19
N VAL A 137 32.28 -6.90 -39.52
CA VAL A 137 31.83 -5.77 -38.71
C VAL A 137 30.51 -6.15 -38.08
N THR A 138 30.40 -5.95 -36.78
CA THR A 138 29.18 -6.14 -36.01
C THR A 138 28.85 -4.81 -35.31
N VAL A 139 27.61 -4.36 -35.44
CA VAL A 139 27.11 -3.12 -34.83
C VAL A 139 25.88 -3.45 -34.02
N SER A 140 25.80 -2.91 -32.80
CA SER A 140 24.63 -2.97 -31.94
C SER A 140 24.06 -1.56 -31.73
N ALA A 141 22.79 -1.36 -32.06
CA ALA A 141 22.09 -0.07 -31.97
C ALA A 141 20.70 -0.22 -31.34
N GLU A 142 20.11 0.88 -30.88
CA GLU A 142 18.78 0.90 -30.28
C GLU A 142 17.65 0.79 -31.31
N SER A 143 17.94 1.05 -32.59
CA SER A 143 17.01 0.87 -33.70
C SER A 143 17.66 0.15 -34.89
N ALA A 144 16.85 -0.59 -35.67
CA ALA A 144 17.30 -1.26 -36.88
C ALA A 144 17.87 -0.27 -37.89
N ARG A 145 17.22 0.89 -38.04
CA ARG A 145 17.65 1.96 -38.93
C ARG A 145 19.04 2.51 -38.55
N ASP A 146 19.27 2.76 -37.26
CA ASP A 146 20.55 3.25 -36.78
C ASP A 146 21.67 2.23 -36.94
N ALA A 147 21.35 0.94 -36.74
CA ALA A 147 22.31 -0.13 -36.99
C ALA A 147 22.79 -0.15 -38.44
N VAL A 148 21.87 -0.05 -39.39
CA VAL A 148 22.19 0.03 -40.84
C VAL A 148 22.94 1.29 -41.15
N PHE A 149 22.52 2.45 -40.63
CA PHE A 149 23.21 3.72 -40.83
C PHE A 149 24.66 3.69 -40.31
N MET A 150 24.88 3.05 -39.15
CA MET A 150 26.23 2.84 -38.61
C MET A 150 27.05 1.94 -39.52
N LEU A 151 26.50 0.83 -40.05
CA LEU A 151 27.20 -0.01 -41.02
C LEU A 151 27.59 0.76 -42.28
N ASP A 152 26.69 1.58 -42.87
CA ASP A 152 26.98 2.41 -44.06
C ASP A 152 28.16 3.35 -43.81
N ASN A 153 28.26 3.95 -42.62
CA ASN A 153 29.39 4.81 -42.25
C ASN A 153 30.68 4.02 -42.05
N ILE A 154 30.59 2.80 -41.47
CA ILE A 154 31.73 1.98 -41.21
C ILE A 154 32.28 1.39 -42.52
N GLU A 155 31.43 0.96 -43.46
CA GLU A 155 31.79 0.48 -44.76
C GLU A 155 32.71 1.43 -45.49
N GLN A 156 32.36 2.72 -45.53
CA GLN A 156 33.22 3.75 -46.16
C GLN A 156 34.60 3.87 -45.47
N GLN A 157 34.61 3.78 -44.12
CA GLN A 157 35.86 3.85 -43.35
C GLN A 157 36.76 2.61 -43.55
N VAL A 158 36.16 1.42 -43.66
CA VAL A 158 36.85 0.16 -43.94
C VAL A 158 37.50 0.25 -45.33
N MET A 159 36.73 0.65 -46.35
CA MET A 159 37.27 0.80 -47.72
C MET A 159 38.39 1.85 -47.81
N ALA A 160 38.31 2.95 -47.05
CA ALA A 160 39.34 3.97 -47.02
C ALA A 160 40.57 3.54 -46.25
N ALA A 161 40.41 2.77 -45.12
CA ALA A 161 41.55 2.34 -44.30
C ALA A 161 42.36 1.20 -44.94
N ILE A 162 41.66 0.29 -45.64
CA ILE A 162 42.32 -0.89 -46.28
C ILE A 162 42.58 -0.59 -47.77
N GLY A 163 42.89 0.50 -48.19
CA GLY A 163 43.24 0.88 -49.56
C GLY A 163 44.22 2.03 -49.57
N SER A 164 44.73 2.41 -48.43
CA SER A 164 45.65 3.52 -48.26
C SER A 164 46.85 3.22 -47.37
N GLY A 165 47.91 3.97 -47.51
CA GLY A 165 49.09 3.87 -46.67
C GLY A 165 49.84 2.52 -46.80
N GLU A 166 50.02 1.81 -45.70
CA GLU A 166 50.70 0.50 -45.68
C GLU A 166 49.91 -0.61 -46.42
N THR A 167 48.63 -0.36 -46.71
CA THR A 167 47.73 -1.27 -47.43
C THR A 167 47.40 -0.78 -48.84
N GLU A 168 48.21 0.10 -49.41
CA GLU A 168 48.08 0.54 -50.79
C GLU A 168 48.19 -0.63 -51.76
N GLY A 169 47.24 -0.78 -52.68
CA GLY A 169 47.17 -1.92 -53.57
C GLY A 169 46.31 -3.11 -53.09
N PHE A 170 45.85 -3.08 -51.85
CA PHE A 170 44.87 -4.06 -51.39
C PHE A 170 43.48 -3.69 -51.91
N SER A 171 42.66 -4.71 -52.23
CA SER A 171 41.25 -4.48 -52.58
C SER A 171 40.33 -5.08 -51.53
N VAL A 172 39.27 -4.32 -51.20
CA VAL A 172 38.24 -4.75 -50.28
C VAL A 172 36.94 -4.84 -51.04
N GLN A 173 36.25 -5.95 -50.86
CA GLN A 173 34.95 -6.19 -51.46
C GLN A 173 33.92 -6.56 -50.38
N LEU A 174 32.78 -5.88 -50.38
CA LEU A 174 31.63 -6.24 -49.52
C LEU A 174 31.08 -7.58 -49.96
N THR A 175 31.02 -8.55 -49.05
CA THR A 175 30.53 -9.91 -49.32
C THR A 175 29.08 -10.10 -48.91
N TYR A 176 28.69 -9.49 -47.80
CA TYR A 176 27.31 -9.47 -47.33
C TYR A 176 27.09 -8.27 -46.42
N LYS A 177 25.85 -7.83 -46.32
CA LYS A 177 25.38 -6.78 -45.42
C LYS A 177 23.95 -7.05 -45.04
N ASN A 178 23.62 -6.97 -43.75
CA ASN A 178 22.23 -7.06 -43.30
C ASN A 178 21.42 -5.86 -43.78
N ALA A 179 20.23 -6.11 -44.34
CA ALA A 179 19.25 -5.08 -44.58
C ALA A 179 18.42 -4.78 -43.31
N GLU A 180 17.82 -3.59 -43.25
CA GLU A 180 16.98 -3.19 -42.12
C GLU A 180 15.85 -4.20 -41.83
N GLU A 181 15.28 -4.77 -42.91
CA GLU A 181 14.18 -5.74 -42.85
C GLU A 181 14.59 -7.11 -42.26
N ASP A 182 15.88 -7.42 -42.28
CA ASP A 182 16.43 -8.69 -41.80
C ASP A 182 16.82 -8.64 -40.30
N LEU A 183 16.78 -7.43 -39.70
CA LEU A 183 17.21 -7.25 -38.32
C LEU A 183 16.12 -7.61 -37.33
N ASN A 184 16.37 -8.63 -36.55
CA ASN A 184 15.51 -8.99 -35.43
C ASN A 184 15.92 -8.26 -34.16
N ALA A 185 14.94 -7.75 -33.46
CA ALA A 185 15.13 -7.18 -32.11
C ALA A 185 15.77 -8.20 -31.17
N MET A 186 16.94 -7.94 -30.71
CA MET A 186 17.60 -8.71 -29.66
C MET A 186 17.29 -8.06 -28.33
N TYR A 187 16.60 -8.77 -27.45
CA TYR A 187 16.45 -8.32 -26.09
C TYR A 187 17.74 -8.63 -25.36
N ALA A 188 18.60 -7.65 -25.22
CA ALA A 188 19.70 -7.73 -24.29
C ALA A 188 19.08 -7.77 -22.87
N VAL A 189 18.84 -8.97 -22.39
CA VAL A 189 18.77 -9.17 -20.95
C VAL A 189 20.17 -8.81 -20.47
N ASP A 190 20.29 -7.62 -19.86
CA ASP A 190 21.50 -7.30 -19.12
C ASP A 190 21.64 -8.38 -18.06
N ASN A 191 22.41 -9.42 -18.38
CA ASN A 191 22.80 -10.48 -17.47
C ASN A 191 23.81 -9.88 -16.46
N GLY A 192 23.40 -8.80 -15.83
CA GLY A 192 23.96 -8.41 -14.55
C GLY A 192 23.77 -9.63 -13.67
N GLY A 193 24.81 -10.43 -13.54
CA GLY A 193 24.77 -11.80 -13.06
C GLY A 193 23.90 -12.00 -11.82
N ALA A 194 23.73 -13.20 -11.32
CA ALA A 194 22.90 -13.55 -10.17
C ALA A 194 22.92 -12.52 -9.01
N LEU A 195 23.98 -11.73 -8.93
CA LEU A 195 24.19 -10.65 -7.96
C LEU A 195 23.25 -9.46 -8.20
N SER A 196 23.00 -9.04 -9.44
CA SER A 196 22.08 -7.90 -9.71
C SER A 196 20.65 -8.28 -9.44
N VAL A 197 20.25 -9.51 -9.72
CA VAL A 197 18.91 -10.02 -9.38
C VAL A 197 18.73 -10.06 -7.86
N ILE A 198 19.76 -10.53 -7.12
CA ILE A 198 19.72 -10.54 -5.65
C ILE A 198 19.60 -9.12 -5.09
N ILE A 199 20.36 -8.16 -5.62
CA ILE A 199 20.27 -6.75 -5.20
C ILE A 199 18.87 -6.20 -5.46
N SER A 200 18.31 -6.40 -6.66
CA SER A 200 16.95 -5.95 -6.99
C SER A 200 15.87 -6.58 -6.08
N VAL A 201 16.04 -7.86 -5.71
CA VAL A 201 15.12 -8.51 -4.74
C VAL A 201 15.22 -7.85 -3.37
N VAL A 202 16.44 -7.59 -2.88
CA VAL A 202 16.66 -6.96 -1.57
C VAL A 202 16.09 -5.52 -1.56
N GLU A 203 16.37 -4.74 -2.61
CA GLU A 203 15.80 -3.39 -2.75
C GLU A 203 14.28 -3.41 -2.81
N GLY A 204 13.71 -4.33 -3.61
CA GLY A 204 12.27 -4.52 -3.68
C GLY A 204 11.62 -4.90 -2.34
N LEU A 205 12.28 -5.73 -1.53
CA LEU A 205 11.82 -6.07 -0.18
C LEU A 205 11.86 -4.86 0.77
N VAL A 206 12.93 -4.07 0.74
CA VAL A 206 13.06 -2.87 1.58
C VAL A 206 12.00 -1.83 1.20
N ILE A 207 11.86 -1.53 -0.09
CA ILE A 207 10.84 -0.59 -0.59
C ILE A 207 9.45 -1.12 -0.26
N GLY A 208 9.19 -2.40 -0.51
CA GLY A 208 7.92 -3.06 -0.21
C GLY A 208 7.54 -2.99 1.26
N PHE A 209 8.51 -3.18 2.17
CA PHE A 209 8.29 -3.04 3.60
C PHE A 209 7.90 -1.60 3.99
N VAL A 210 8.60 -0.60 3.49
CA VAL A 210 8.29 0.81 3.76
C VAL A 210 6.89 1.16 3.24
N VAL A 211 6.56 0.76 2.02
CA VAL A 211 5.23 0.97 1.43
C VAL A 211 4.15 0.27 2.26
N ALA A 212 4.37 -0.98 2.66
CA ALA A 212 3.42 -1.74 3.49
C ALA A 212 3.16 -1.07 4.84
N VAL A 213 4.20 -0.57 5.51
CA VAL A 213 4.07 0.19 6.77
C VAL A 213 3.24 1.46 6.55
N VAL A 214 3.55 2.25 5.52
CA VAL A 214 2.81 3.49 5.21
C VAL A 214 1.34 3.19 4.90
N VAL A 215 1.05 2.20 4.06
CA VAL A 215 -0.33 1.79 3.72
C VAL A 215 -1.10 1.35 4.97
N LEU A 216 -0.48 0.53 5.83
CA LEU A 216 -1.11 0.07 7.07
C LEU A 216 -1.31 1.20 8.09
N LEU A 217 -0.39 2.17 8.17
CA LEU A 217 -0.57 3.36 9.00
C LEU A 217 -1.75 4.21 8.51
N ILE A 218 -1.84 4.49 7.22
CA ILE A 218 -2.96 5.23 6.63
C ILE A 218 -4.27 4.46 6.86
N TRP A 219 -4.27 3.15 6.60
CA TRP A 219 -5.44 2.30 6.84
C TRP A 219 -5.88 2.34 8.29
N SER A 220 -4.95 2.20 9.23
CA SER A 220 -5.24 2.26 10.67
C SER A 220 -5.75 3.64 11.09
N ALA A 221 -5.22 4.73 10.53
CA ALA A 221 -5.67 6.08 10.79
C ALA A 221 -7.08 6.36 10.25
N VAL A 222 -7.40 5.85 9.05
CA VAL A 222 -8.71 6.06 8.41
C VAL A 222 -9.80 5.22 9.06
N PHE A 223 -9.48 3.95 9.40
CA PHE A 223 -10.42 2.97 9.93
C PHE A 223 -10.21 2.69 11.43
N MET A 224 -9.78 3.71 12.18
CA MET A 224 -9.60 3.57 13.62
C MET A 224 -10.90 3.17 14.32
N ARG A 225 -10.81 2.09 15.10
CA ARG A 225 -11.96 1.51 15.81
C ARG A 225 -11.69 1.42 17.30
N VAL A 226 -12.74 1.50 18.08
CA VAL A 226 -12.70 1.28 19.53
C VAL A 226 -12.39 -0.18 19.82
N THR A 227 -11.29 -0.45 20.51
CA THR A 227 -10.87 -1.80 20.93
C THR A 227 -10.56 -1.82 22.43
N TYR A 228 -9.97 -0.74 22.93
CA TYR A 228 -9.54 -0.60 24.31
C TYR A 228 -10.18 0.63 24.96
N GLU A 229 -10.18 0.65 26.30
CA GLU A 229 -10.63 1.83 27.07
C GLU A 229 -9.86 3.10 26.69
N SER A 230 -8.56 2.97 26.49
CA SER A 230 -7.71 4.08 26.06
C SER A 230 -8.16 4.72 24.75
N ASP A 231 -8.84 3.98 23.88
CA ASP A 231 -9.34 4.50 22.61
C ASP A 231 -10.47 5.50 22.82
N VAL A 232 -11.28 5.29 23.84
CA VAL A 232 -12.35 6.19 24.24
C VAL A 232 -11.75 7.40 24.99
N THR A 233 -10.95 7.17 26.02
CA THR A 233 -10.44 8.23 26.91
C THR A 233 -9.44 9.17 26.22
N MET A 234 -8.73 8.73 25.19
CA MET A 234 -7.83 9.60 24.41
C MET A 234 -8.57 10.44 23.37
N GLN A 235 -9.69 9.95 22.86
CA GLN A 235 -10.39 10.58 21.75
C GLN A 235 -11.62 11.37 22.17
N THR A 236 -12.18 11.07 23.33
CA THR A 236 -13.36 11.76 23.88
C THR A 236 -13.08 12.26 25.30
N LYS A 237 -13.93 13.16 25.77
CA LYS A 237 -13.91 13.63 27.16
C LYS A 237 -14.62 12.68 28.11
N TYR A 238 -15.26 11.64 27.58
CA TYR A 238 -16.08 10.74 28.37
C TYR A 238 -15.22 9.75 29.15
N PRO A 239 -15.47 9.60 30.47
CA PRO A 239 -14.82 8.55 31.24
C PRO A 239 -15.35 7.18 30.81
N VAL A 240 -14.49 6.17 30.81
CA VAL A 240 -14.93 4.78 30.68
C VAL A 240 -15.40 4.28 32.03
N LEU A 241 -16.71 4.00 32.13
CA LEU A 241 -17.35 3.51 33.35
C LEU A 241 -16.99 2.06 33.62
N ALA A 242 -17.07 1.19 32.59
CA ALA A 242 -16.66 -0.21 32.69
C ALA A 242 -16.38 -0.79 31.30
N THR A 243 -15.66 -1.92 31.31
CA THR A 243 -15.57 -2.83 30.17
C THR A 243 -16.31 -4.12 30.50
N VAL A 244 -17.32 -4.47 29.70
CA VAL A 244 -18.20 -5.64 29.88
C VAL A 244 -18.03 -6.61 28.72
N TYR A 245 -18.06 -7.89 28.99
CA TYR A 245 -18.03 -8.92 27.94
C TYR A 245 -19.45 -9.44 27.68
N GLU A 246 -19.79 -9.70 26.41
CA GLU A 246 -21.11 -10.24 26.07
C GLU A 246 -21.41 -11.53 26.88
N GLY A 247 -22.53 -11.50 27.63
CA GLY A 247 -22.94 -12.60 28.49
C GLY A 247 -22.34 -12.58 29.90
N GLU A 248 -21.61 -11.54 30.29
CA GLU A 248 -21.14 -11.29 31.64
C GLU A 248 -21.89 -10.09 32.26
N ASN A 249 -22.37 -10.24 33.50
CA ASN A 249 -23.16 -9.21 34.18
C ASN A 249 -22.33 -8.44 35.22
N ASN A 250 -21.05 -8.19 34.91
CA ASN A 250 -20.18 -7.47 35.86
C ASN A 250 -20.27 -5.94 35.68
N MET A 251 -21.32 -5.35 36.24
CA MET A 251 -21.55 -3.91 36.21
C MET A 251 -21.11 -3.16 37.48
N GLY A 252 -20.48 -3.86 38.43
CA GLY A 252 -20.12 -3.24 39.71
C GLY A 252 -19.18 -2.03 39.58
N GLU A 253 -18.20 -2.11 38.69
CA GLU A 253 -17.28 -1.00 38.43
C GLU A 253 -17.99 0.21 37.78
N ALA A 254 -18.91 -0.04 36.85
CA ALA A 254 -19.68 1.00 36.20
C ALA A 254 -20.55 1.79 37.20
N VAL A 255 -21.20 1.07 38.13
CA VAL A 255 -22.00 1.70 39.19
C VAL A 255 -21.15 2.62 40.05
N ILE A 256 -19.99 2.17 40.50
CA ILE A 256 -19.08 2.95 41.35
C ILE A 256 -18.58 4.20 40.61
N LYS A 257 -18.08 4.02 39.39
CA LYS A 257 -17.56 5.14 38.59
C LYS A 257 -18.65 6.14 38.20
N SER A 258 -19.86 5.66 37.85
CA SER A 258 -21.01 6.52 37.56
C SER A 258 -21.36 7.38 38.79
N ALA A 259 -21.41 6.78 39.97
CA ALA A 259 -21.68 7.52 41.22
C ALA A 259 -20.61 8.58 41.48
N MET A 260 -19.33 8.29 41.21
CA MET A 260 -18.24 9.27 41.34
C MET A 260 -18.38 10.44 40.35
N VAL A 261 -18.71 10.16 39.10
CA VAL A 261 -18.86 11.19 38.04
C VAL A 261 -20.05 12.11 38.37
N ARG A 262 -21.12 11.57 38.92
CA ARG A 262 -22.32 12.35 39.28
C ARG A 262 -22.21 13.09 40.60
N GLY A 263 -21.16 12.86 41.36
CA GLY A 263 -21.05 13.41 42.73
C GLY A 263 -22.06 12.80 43.69
N GLY A 264 -22.53 11.57 43.46
CA GLY A 264 -23.49 10.85 44.28
C GLY A 264 -24.95 11.24 44.06
N ASN A 265 -25.27 12.13 43.12
CA ASN A 265 -26.63 12.56 42.85
C ASN A 265 -27.51 11.42 42.31
N ASP A 266 -28.70 11.32 42.86
CA ASP A 266 -29.78 10.47 42.39
C ASP A 266 -30.32 10.98 41.04
N GLY A 267 -30.99 10.14 40.27
CA GLY A 267 -31.62 10.60 39.04
C GLY A 267 -31.85 9.50 38.00
N VAL A 268 -32.27 9.95 36.82
CA VAL A 268 -32.59 9.07 35.68
C VAL A 268 -31.42 9.05 34.72
N THR A 269 -30.96 7.84 34.38
CA THR A 269 -29.92 7.62 33.36
C THR A 269 -30.48 6.76 32.24
N TYR A 270 -30.36 7.24 31.03
CA TYR A 270 -30.64 6.47 29.83
C TYR A 270 -29.37 5.75 29.38
N VAL A 271 -29.44 4.41 29.35
CA VAL A 271 -28.33 3.55 28.90
C VAL A 271 -28.55 3.24 27.42
N MET A 272 -27.82 3.96 26.57
CA MET A 272 -28.00 3.92 25.13
C MET A 272 -26.93 3.05 24.46
N GLY A 273 -27.33 2.01 23.80
CA GLY A 273 -26.42 1.27 22.92
C GLY A 273 -26.24 1.98 21.59
N VAL A 274 -25.01 2.31 21.25
CA VAL A 274 -24.73 3.11 20.04
C VAL A 274 -25.07 2.36 18.74
N THR A 275 -24.87 1.04 18.71
CA THR A 275 -25.13 0.20 17.53
C THR A 275 -26.32 -0.72 17.67
N LYS A 276 -26.57 -1.23 18.86
CA LYS A 276 -27.67 -2.16 19.18
C LYS A 276 -28.21 -1.84 20.56
N SER A 277 -29.40 -2.32 20.91
CA SER A 277 -29.98 -2.14 22.24
C SER A 277 -29.01 -2.52 23.35
N ALA A 278 -29.08 -1.81 24.45
CA ALA A 278 -28.27 -2.02 25.66
C ALA A 278 -29.12 -2.51 26.84
N ALA A 279 -30.29 -3.10 26.60
CA ALA A 279 -31.21 -3.56 27.62
C ALA A 279 -30.58 -4.57 28.59
N ASP A 280 -29.74 -5.46 28.08
CA ASP A 280 -28.97 -6.44 28.87
C ASP A 280 -28.02 -5.75 29.88
N ILE A 281 -27.34 -4.70 29.46
CA ILE A 281 -26.40 -3.93 30.29
C ILE A 281 -27.19 -3.04 31.27
N ALA A 282 -28.23 -2.39 30.80
CA ALA A 282 -29.07 -1.53 31.64
C ALA A 282 -29.76 -2.33 32.75
N GLY A 283 -30.32 -3.50 32.41
CA GLY A 283 -30.92 -4.40 33.40
C GLY A 283 -29.92 -4.86 34.44
N ALA A 284 -28.75 -5.34 34.03
CA ALA A 284 -27.67 -5.72 34.93
C ALA A 284 -27.17 -4.55 35.81
N TRP A 285 -27.16 -3.34 35.26
CA TRP A 285 -26.83 -2.12 36.02
C TRP A 285 -27.87 -1.84 37.08
N ALA A 286 -29.15 -1.84 36.72
CA ALA A 286 -30.27 -1.62 37.65
C ALA A 286 -30.27 -2.70 38.80
N GLU A 287 -30.09 -3.96 38.50
CA GLU A 287 -29.99 -5.02 39.51
C GLU A 287 -28.82 -4.80 40.48
N ARG A 288 -27.70 -4.26 39.98
CA ARG A 288 -26.57 -3.91 40.85
C ARG A 288 -26.87 -2.68 41.72
N GLU A 289 -27.56 -1.66 41.17
CA GLU A 289 -27.98 -0.48 41.93
C GLU A 289 -28.97 -0.85 43.05
N LYS A 290 -29.93 -1.76 42.80
CA LYS A 290 -30.90 -2.24 43.78
C LYS A 290 -30.26 -2.83 45.03
N GLN A 291 -29.02 -3.34 44.95
CA GLN A 291 -28.29 -3.86 46.11
C GLN A 291 -27.90 -2.78 47.13
N SER A 292 -27.84 -1.51 46.71
CA SER A 292 -27.35 -0.41 47.52
C SER A 292 -28.37 0.71 47.76
N ARG A 293 -29.40 0.81 46.91
CA ARG A 293 -30.42 1.87 46.95
C ARG A 293 -31.73 1.43 46.30
N ASP A 294 -32.78 2.26 46.47
CA ASP A 294 -34.04 2.07 45.77
C ASP A 294 -33.89 2.47 44.30
N ALA A 295 -33.81 1.43 43.42
CA ALA A 295 -33.59 1.61 41.99
C ALA A 295 -34.67 0.94 41.14
N LEU A 296 -35.09 1.65 40.08
CA LEU A 296 -36.06 1.18 39.10
C LEU A 296 -35.38 0.92 37.75
N TYR A 297 -35.73 -0.18 37.11
CA TYR A 297 -35.38 -0.44 35.72
C TYR A 297 -36.58 -0.17 34.81
N VAL A 298 -36.39 0.64 33.77
CA VAL A 298 -37.39 0.95 32.76
C VAL A 298 -36.88 0.53 31.39
N ASP A 299 -37.66 -0.35 30.73
CA ASP A 299 -37.27 -0.91 29.43
C ASP A 299 -38.29 -0.52 28.34
N PHE A 300 -37.86 0.38 27.45
CA PHE A 300 -38.70 0.82 26.32
C PHE A 300 -38.69 -0.17 25.13
N ASP A 301 -37.80 -1.17 25.11
CA ASP A 301 -37.82 -2.26 24.13
C ASP A 301 -38.69 -3.46 24.59
N ASP A 302 -39.14 -3.47 25.85
CA ASP A 302 -39.94 -4.56 26.38
C ASP A 302 -41.41 -4.37 25.94
N GLU A 303 -41.75 -4.93 24.80
CA GLU A 303 -43.11 -4.92 24.26
C GLU A 303 -44.08 -5.84 25.03
N SER A 304 -43.57 -6.74 25.87
CA SER A 304 -44.40 -7.66 26.66
C SER A 304 -45.00 -7.01 27.90
N GLY A 305 -44.40 -5.91 28.35
CA GLY A 305 -44.86 -5.15 29.53
C GLY A 305 -45.78 -4.02 29.15
N GLU A 306 -46.99 -3.97 29.68
CA GLU A 306 -47.93 -2.85 29.44
C GLU A 306 -47.75 -1.70 30.44
N GLY A 307 -46.68 -1.71 31.20
CA GLY A 307 -46.50 -0.87 32.37
C GLY A 307 -46.56 0.62 32.11
N ILE A 308 -45.72 1.14 31.18
CA ILE A 308 -45.67 2.56 30.84
C ILE A 308 -47.01 3.01 30.22
N ALA A 309 -47.57 2.23 29.30
CA ALA A 309 -48.84 2.54 28.65
C ALA A 309 -49.95 2.73 29.68
N ARG A 310 -50.04 1.84 30.67
CA ARG A 310 -51.05 1.89 31.76
C ARG A 310 -50.88 3.12 32.67
N ILE A 311 -49.63 3.46 33.02
CA ILE A 311 -49.34 4.67 33.79
C ILE A 311 -49.74 5.93 33.02
N LEU A 312 -49.53 5.97 31.72
CA LEU A 312 -49.94 7.08 30.88
C LEU A 312 -51.45 7.16 30.70
N GLU A 313 -52.19 6.08 30.94
CA GLU A 313 -53.64 6.00 30.98
C GLU A 313 -54.22 6.35 32.37
N GLY A 314 -53.38 6.59 33.37
CA GLY A 314 -53.79 7.10 34.70
C GLY A 314 -53.63 6.10 35.84
N GLU A 315 -53.05 4.94 35.62
CA GLU A 315 -52.75 4.03 36.74
C GLU A 315 -51.54 4.51 37.57
N ASP A 316 -51.59 4.23 38.86
CA ASP A 316 -50.43 4.51 39.75
C ASP A 316 -49.26 3.60 39.46
N ALA A 317 -48.07 4.18 39.37
CA ALA A 317 -46.81 3.46 39.10
C ALA A 317 -46.59 2.29 40.08
N GLU A 318 -47.09 2.38 41.34
CA GLU A 318 -46.94 1.32 42.34
C GLU A 318 -47.66 0.02 41.99
N ASN A 319 -48.80 0.16 41.31
CA ASN A 319 -49.57 -1.00 40.90
C ASN A 319 -49.06 -1.68 39.65
N VAL A 320 -48.19 -1.02 38.91
CA VAL A 320 -47.69 -1.46 37.60
C VAL A 320 -46.24 -1.95 37.64
N VAL A 321 -45.45 -1.40 38.56
CA VAL A 321 -44.05 -1.82 38.73
C VAL A 321 -44.01 -3.21 39.37
N LYS A 322 -43.41 -4.18 38.67
CA LYS A 322 -43.20 -5.54 39.17
C LYS A 322 -41.72 -5.78 39.37
N ASP A 323 -41.33 -6.21 40.56
CA ASP A 323 -39.94 -6.53 40.92
C ASP A 323 -38.94 -5.40 40.59
N GLY A 324 -39.36 -4.15 40.67
CA GLY A 324 -38.56 -2.98 40.32
C GLY A 324 -38.24 -2.88 38.81
N LYS A 325 -39.11 -3.44 37.96
CA LYS A 325 -39.04 -3.35 36.50
C LYS A 325 -40.36 -2.79 35.95
N LEU A 326 -40.21 -1.93 34.91
CA LEU A 326 -41.32 -1.31 34.18
C LEU A 326 -41.04 -1.45 32.69
N GLY A 327 -41.89 -2.16 31.94
CA GLY A 327 -41.81 -2.28 30.49
C GLY A 327 -42.67 -1.24 29.78
N ALA A 328 -42.36 -0.97 28.50
CA ALA A 328 -43.09 0.03 27.70
C ALA A 328 -44.49 -0.41 27.30
N GLY A 329 -44.64 -1.66 26.89
CA GLY A 329 -45.83 -2.18 26.23
C GLY A 329 -45.81 -2.01 24.71
N ALA A 330 -46.52 -2.92 24.04
CA ALA A 330 -46.57 -2.93 22.58
C ALA A 330 -47.23 -1.64 22.02
N GLY A 331 -46.59 -1.06 21.02
CA GLY A 331 -47.16 0.06 20.28
C GLY A 331 -47.16 1.42 20.99
N LEU A 332 -46.33 1.61 22.02
CA LEU A 332 -46.20 2.90 22.69
C LEU A 332 -45.74 3.99 21.73
N ASP A 333 -46.60 4.98 21.46
CA ASP A 333 -46.25 6.16 20.66
C ASP A 333 -45.43 7.16 21.48
N ILE A 334 -44.10 7.05 21.41
CA ILE A 334 -43.17 7.93 22.14
C ILE A 334 -43.28 9.37 21.65
N TYR A 335 -43.52 9.61 20.35
CA TYR A 335 -43.62 10.95 19.79
C TYR A 335 -44.92 11.64 20.17
N GLY A 336 -46.05 10.95 20.01
CA GLY A 336 -47.38 11.52 20.35
C GLY A 336 -47.54 11.73 21.84
N LYS A 337 -46.90 10.91 22.68
CA LYS A 337 -46.97 10.97 24.16
C LYS A 337 -45.72 11.60 24.81
N ARG A 338 -44.90 12.34 24.08
CA ARG A 338 -43.61 12.88 24.55
C ARG A 338 -43.71 13.69 25.86
N GLU A 339 -44.72 14.55 25.99
CA GLU A 339 -44.89 15.38 27.20
C GLU A 339 -45.27 14.54 28.42
N GLN A 340 -46.11 13.53 28.20
CA GLN A 340 -46.53 12.61 29.25
C GLN A 340 -45.37 11.74 29.72
N ILE A 341 -44.49 11.29 28.78
CA ILE A 341 -43.29 10.51 29.09
C ILE A 341 -42.29 11.38 29.86
N ALA A 342 -42.08 12.64 29.44
CA ALA A 342 -41.24 13.56 30.18
C ALA A 342 -41.73 13.79 31.61
N ALA A 343 -43.04 13.98 31.80
CA ALA A 343 -43.69 14.11 33.11
C ALA A 343 -43.53 12.83 33.94
N LEU A 344 -43.64 11.65 33.30
CA LEU A 344 -43.41 10.36 33.95
C LEU A 344 -41.98 10.28 34.52
N PHE A 345 -40.99 10.66 33.74
CA PHE A 345 -39.59 10.67 34.22
C PHE A 345 -39.38 11.60 35.42
N GLY A 346 -40.10 12.75 35.44
CA GLY A 346 -40.15 13.62 36.62
C GLY A 346 -40.68 12.91 37.86
N LYS A 347 -41.83 12.26 37.74
CA LYS A 347 -42.44 11.48 38.85
C LYS A 347 -41.58 10.33 39.31
N LEU A 348 -40.98 9.60 38.38
CA LEU A 348 -40.06 8.48 38.72
C LEU A 348 -38.82 8.97 39.45
N ARG A 349 -38.28 10.12 39.07
CA ARG A 349 -37.16 10.77 39.74
C ARG A 349 -37.45 11.18 41.20
N GLU A 350 -38.67 11.61 41.48
CA GLU A 350 -39.09 11.95 42.83
C GLU A 350 -39.28 10.72 43.72
N LYS A 351 -39.68 9.59 43.12
CA LYS A 351 -40.02 8.37 43.87
C LYS A 351 -38.82 7.44 44.09
N TYR A 352 -37.97 7.27 43.09
CA TYR A 352 -36.83 6.34 43.15
C TYR A 352 -35.50 7.11 43.19
N SER A 353 -34.59 6.64 44.06
CA SER A 353 -33.26 7.25 44.13
C SER A 353 -32.50 7.11 42.83
N ARG A 354 -32.73 6.01 42.09
CA ARG A 354 -32.10 5.76 40.81
C ARG A 354 -33.08 5.14 39.83
N VAL A 355 -33.10 5.68 38.63
CA VAL A 355 -33.87 5.10 37.52
C VAL A 355 -32.92 4.83 36.37
N ILE A 356 -32.81 3.58 35.98
CA ILE A 356 -32.03 3.15 34.84
C ILE A 356 -33.00 2.84 33.69
N VAL A 357 -32.83 3.55 32.59
CA VAL A 357 -33.71 3.44 31.43
C VAL A 357 -32.95 2.81 30.28
N SER A 358 -33.52 1.84 29.61
CA SER A 358 -33.04 1.32 28.33
C SER A 358 -34.11 1.46 27.24
N GLY A 359 -33.72 1.24 26.01
CA GLY A 359 -34.62 1.24 24.88
C GLY A 359 -33.88 1.07 23.56
N TYR A 360 -34.30 1.82 22.59
CA TYR A 360 -33.82 1.71 21.21
C TYR A 360 -32.32 1.99 21.07
N SER A 361 -31.72 1.53 19.97
CA SER A 361 -30.33 1.83 19.64
C SER A 361 -30.13 3.31 19.31
N GLY A 362 -28.94 3.80 19.41
CA GLY A 362 -28.58 5.20 19.07
C GLY A 362 -28.80 5.60 17.62
N ALA A 363 -29.08 4.65 16.74
CA ALA A 363 -29.49 4.90 15.37
C ALA A 363 -30.99 5.24 15.25
N ASP A 364 -31.77 4.99 16.30
CA ASP A 364 -33.21 5.25 16.33
C ASP A 364 -33.48 6.66 16.94
N VAL A 365 -34.28 7.49 16.27
CA VAL A 365 -34.59 8.83 16.73
C VAL A 365 -35.31 8.82 18.07
N ARG A 366 -36.03 7.73 18.40
CA ARG A 366 -36.69 7.55 19.73
C ARG A 366 -35.67 7.54 20.86
N SER A 367 -34.46 7.00 20.63
CA SER A 367 -33.36 7.05 21.59
C SER A 367 -32.96 8.48 21.96
N GLU A 368 -33.00 9.38 20.98
CA GLU A 368 -32.67 10.79 21.22
C GLU A 368 -33.65 11.47 22.13
N LEU A 369 -34.95 11.19 21.95
CA LEU A 369 -36.00 11.72 22.84
C LEU A 369 -35.87 11.19 24.27
N LEU A 370 -35.66 9.87 24.41
CA LEU A 370 -35.47 9.25 25.72
C LEU A 370 -34.22 9.77 26.46
N SER A 371 -33.16 9.96 25.74
CA SER A 371 -31.91 10.57 26.27
C SER A 371 -32.18 12.02 26.75
N ALA A 372 -32.93 12.80 26.01
CA ALA A 372 -33.28 14.18 26.39
C ALA A 372 -34.16 14.22 27.66
N PHE A 373 -35.11 13.30 27.80
CA PHE A 373 -36.02 13.24 28.98
C PHE A 373 -35.28 12.70 30.22
N ALA A 374 -34.38 11.78 30.06
CA ALA A 374 -33.60 11.23 31.17
C ALA A 374 -32.68 12.28 31.83
N GLY A 375 -32.14 13.18 31.04
CA GLY A 375 -31.18 14.21 31.49
C GLY A 375 -29.74 13.72 31.49
N ASP A 376 -29.48 12.52 31.91
CA ASP A 376 -28.14 11.90 31.87
C ASP A 376 -28.11 10.65 30.95
N THR A 377 -27.06 10.46 30.21
CA THR A 377 -26.92 9.35 29.27
C THR A 377 -25.62 8.59 29.53
N ALA A 378 -25.69 7.26 29.57
CA ALA A 378 -24.53 6.38 29.53
C ALA A 378 -24.47 5.70 28.16
N LEU A 379 -23.37 5.82 27.46
CA LEU A 379 -23.20 5.26 26.14
C LEU A 379 -22.62 3.85 26.22
N VAL A 380 -23.26 2.88 25.57
CA VAL A 380 -22.70 1.53 25.40
C VAL A 380 -22.12 1.44 24.01
N VAL A 381 -20.79 1.38 23.95
CA VAL A 381 -20.01 1.33 22.70
C VAL A 381 -19.51 -0.07 22.46
N ASP A 382 -19.84 -0.66 21.34
CA ASP A 382 -19.38 -1.99 20.95
C ASP A 382 -17.92 -1.98 20.48
N GLU A 383 -17.16 -3.04 20.80
CA GLU A 383 -15.85 -3.28 20.21
C GLU A 383 -15.93 -3.23 18.68
N GLY A 384 -15.05 -2.47 18.04
CA GLY A 384 -15.02 -2.28 16.60
C GLY A 384 -15.85 -1.09 16.10
N TYR A 385 -16.48 -0.32 16.99
CA TYR A 385 -17.16 0.92 16.60
C TYR A 385 -16.16 1.97 16.10
N SER A 386 -16.56 2.77 15.11
CA SER A 386 -15.69 3.80 14.53
C SER A 386 -15.44 4.94 15.51
N ILE A 387 -14.17 5.26 15.74
CA ILE A 387 -13.77 6.38 16.60
C ILE A 387 -14.27 7.71 16.03
N LYS A 388 -14.22 7.91 14.71
CA LYS A 388 -14.75 9.13 14.07
C LYS A 388 -16.24 9.34 14.36
N LYS A 389 -17.02 8.25 14.32
CA LYS A 389 -18.45 8.32 14.66
C LYS A 389 -18.68 8.61 16.15
N LEU A 390 -17.79 8.12 17.03
CA LEU A 390 -17.87 8.38 18.46
C LEU A 390 -17.57 9.85 18.78
N ILE A 391 -16.57 10.44 18.13
CA ILE A 391 -16.25 11.87 18.24
C ILE A 391 -17.42 12.74 17.74
N ALA A 392 -17.97 12.40 16.57
CA ALA A 392 -19.14 13.11 16.02
C ALA A 392 -20.37 13.02 16.95
N LEU A 393 -20.57 11.89 17.64
CA LEU A 393 -21.61 11.73 18.64
C LEU A 393 -21.35 12.61 19.88
N GLU A 394 -20.10 12.71 20.33
CA GLU A 394 -19.70 13.63 21.40
C GLU A 394 -20.00 15.08 21.03
N GLU A 395 -19.57 15.54 19.87
CA GLU A 395 -19.82 16.89 19.38
C GLU A 395 -21.33 17.20 19.27
N LYS A 396 -22.10 16.24 18.75
CA LYS A 396 -23.57 16.37 18.72
C LYS A 396 -24.14 16.58 20.10
N TYR A 397 -23.76 15.75 21.08
CA TYR A 397 -24.30 15.84 22.44
C TYR A 397 -23.84 17.09 23.17
N GLU A 398 -22.60 17.54 22.97
CA GLU A 398 -22.10 18.82 23.50
C GLU A 398 -22.94 19.99 22.93
N THR A 399 -23.19 20.00 21.62
CA THR A 399 -23.99 21.04 20.93
C THR A 399 -25.43 21.08 21.42
N GLU A 400 -26.00 19.89 21.68
CA GLU A 400 -27.37 19.77 22.18
C GLU A 400 -27.48 19.97 23.70
N GLY A 401 -26.36 20.23 24.40
CA GLY A 401 -26.31 20.40 25.86
C GLY A 401 -26.64 19.14 26.65
N ARG A 402 -26.53 17.97 26.04
CA ARG A 402 -26.79 16.67 26.69
C ARG A 402 -25.65 16.25 27.58
N LYS A 403 -25.99 15.75 28.76
CA LYS A 403 -24.99 15.28 29.69
C LYS A 403 -24.75 13.78 29.51
N VAL A 404 -23.51 13.41 29.22
CA VAL A 404 -23.06 12.02 29.16
C VAL A 404 -22.27 11.67 30.41
N GLU A 405 -22.74 10.68 31.17
CA GLU A 405 -22.05 10.18 32.37
C GLU A 405 -20.71 9.51 32.02
N GLY A 406 -20.70 8.79 30.90
CA GLY A 406 -19.53 8.08 30.44
C GLY A 406 -19.88 6.96 29.46
N VAL A 407 -18.88 6.12 29.20
CA VAL A 407 -18.96 5.04 28.21
C VAL A 407 -18.78 3.69 28.90
N VAL A 408 -19.66 2.74 28.59
CA VAL A 408 -19.48 1.30 28.87
C VAL A 408 -19.00 0.64 27.60
N LEU A 409 -17.81 0.06 27.62
CA LEU A 409 -17.26 -0.65 26.46
C LEU A 409 -17.74 -2.10 26.49
N ARG A 410 -18.55 -2.49 25.48
CA ARG A 410 -19.02 -3.86 25.30
C ARG A 410 -18.12 -4.63 24.34
N LYS A 411 -17.46 -5.68 24.86
CA LYS A 411 -16.55 -6.54 24.09
C LYS A 411 -17.19 -7.90 23.77
N LYS A 412 -16.82 -8.45 22.64
CA LYS A 412 -17.18 -9.83 22.30
C LYS A 412 -16.43 -10.82 23.18
N ASN A 413 -17.13 -11.81 23.70
CA ASN A 413 -16.51 -12.84 24.53
C ASN A 413 -15.61 -13.75 23.68
N ALA A 414 -14.29 -13.67 23.85
CA ALA A 414 -13.31 -14.45 23.09
C ALA A 414 -13.43 -15.97 23.32
N ARG A 415 -14.00 -16.39 24.47
CA ARG A 415 -14.14 -17.82 24.82
C ARG A 415 -15.19 -18.58 23.99
N LYS A 416 -16.13 -17.90 23.32
CA LYS A 416 -17.13 -18.56 22.45
C LYS A 416 -16.64 -18.87 21.03
N LYS A 417 -15.42 -18.45 20.65
CA LYS A 417 -14.84 -18.75 19.32
C LYS A 417 -14.12 -20.10 19.21
N SER A 418 -14.03 -20.89 20.29
CA SER A 418 -13.31 -22.18 20.30
C SER A 418 -14.24 -23.38 20.51
N LYS A 419 -15.46 -23.33 19.97
CA LYS A 419 -16.33 -24.52 19.86
C LYS A 419 -16.84 -24.66 18.43
#